data_882cc16c72d1e9cb5944f1a5ad3f4179
#
_entry.id   882cc16c72d1e9cb5944f1a5ad3f4179
#
_cell.length_a   1.000
_cell.length_b   1.000
_cell.length_c   1.000
_cell.angle_alpha   90.00
_cell.angle_beta   90.00
_cell.angle_gamma   90.00
#
_symmetry.space_group_name_H-M   'P 1'
#
loop_
_entity.id
_entity.type
_entity.pdbx_description
1 polymer ?
#
loop_
_entity_poly.entity_id
_entity_poly.type
_entity_poly.pdbx_seq_one_letter_code
_entity_poly.pdbx_strand_id
1 'polypeptide(L)'
;KLDMQEYNDVTAEAYALPSVGGSDACRANIADGHSTIGAMLNTSSGRDALAKTFRLPSGRWLKSRANQRGFAGFGVANFPAQSNDPACTAPLCNIAKICEVMAANDTKTNVERLAVLRNGGAGARAAAARAAEASAVEEESAAAAAARSPHETLDYWGYQTCTEFGFYQTCEDGTECFYTQGLDLLEDNDDFCQNWGIAPTDIQASIDATNQYYGAGRPNATRILYPNGDVDPWHGLSILTAPSPELPVM
;
A
#
# COMPACT_ATOMS: atom_id res chain seq x y z
N LYS A 1 5.00 8.66 17.86
CA LYS A 1 4.73 7.62 16.88
C LYS A 1 3.38 7.98 16.27
N LEU A 2 3.37 8.54 15.09
CA LEU A 2 2.18 8.56 14.26
C LEU A 2 2.05 7.14 13.72
N ASP A 3 1.00 6.46 14.09
CA ASP A 3 0.84 5.03 13.87
C ASP A 3 0.24 4.79 12.48
N MET A 4 1.02 4.22 11.58
CA MET A 4 0.55 3.83 10.24
C MET A 4 -0.46 2.67 10.27
N GLN A 5 -0.69 2.09 11.45
CA GLN A 5 -1.77 1.14 11.67
C GLN A 5 -3.11 1.75 11.23
N GLU A 6 -3.37 3.01 11.60
CA GLU A 6 -4.60 3.70 11.22
C GLU A 6 -4.77 3.81 9.70
N TYR A 7 -3.69 3.95 8.91
CA TYR A 7 -3.78 3.97 7.45
C TYR A 7 -4.44 2.71 6.89
N ASN A 8 -3.99 1.55 7.34
CA ASN A 8 -4.52 0.28 6.85
C ASN A 8 -5.90 -0.02 7.40
N ASP A 9 -6.18 0.36 8.64
CA ASP A 9 -7.50 0.24 9.26
C ASP A 9 -8.54 1.11 8.54
N VAL A 10 -8.23 2.38 8.30
CA VAL A 10 -9.10 3.29 7.52
C VAL A 10 -9.31 2.79 6.09
N THR A 11 -8.25 2.29 5.44
CA THR A 11 -8.39 1.68 4.11
C THR A 11 -9.35 0.49 4.15
N ALA A 12 -9.21 -0.38 5.15
CA ALA A 12 -10.11 -1.52 5.33
C ALA A 12 -11.55 -1.10 5.63
N GLU A 13 -11.73 -0.10 6.50
CA GLU A 13 -13.03 0.43 6.88
C GLU A 13 -13.75 1.12 5.71
N ALA A 14 -13.04 1.82 4.83
CA ALA A 14 -13.63 2.47 3.66
C ALA A 14 -14.41 1.49 2.78
N TYR A 15 -13.95 0.24 2.67
CA TYR A 15 -14.66 -0.81 1.93
C TYR A 15 -15.91 -1.33 2.63
N ALA A 16 -16.14 -1.01 3.90
CA ALA A 16 -17.38 -1.31 4.63
C ALA A 16 -18.38 -0.15 4.59
N LEU A 17 -17.98 1.08 4.21
CA LEU A 17 -18.80 2.28 4.28
C LEU A 17 -19.90 2.30 3.18
N PRO A 18 -21.21 2.23 3.53
CA PRO A 18 -22.28 2.30 2.55
C PRO A 18 -22.33 3.63 1.78
N SER A 19 -21.87 4.74 2.39
CA SER A 19 -21.85 6.08 1.78
C SER A 19 -21.02 6.15 0.50
N VAL A 20 -20.02 5.28 0.36
CA VAL A 20 -19.16 5.18 -0.84
C VAL A 20 -19.40 3.89 -1.64
N GLY A 21 -20.46 3.17 -1.32
CA GLY A 21 -20.80 1.91 -2.00
C GLY A 21 -20.08 0.68 -1.45
N GLY A 22 -19.46 0.80 -0.26
CA GLY A 22 -18.89 -0.32 0.49
C GLY A 22 -19.94 -1.18 1.18
N SER A 23 -19.50 -2.31 1.72
CA SER A 23 -20.29 -3.20 2.57
C SER A 23 -19.38 -4.11 3.39
N ASP A 24 -19.88 -4.63 4.52
CA ASP A 24 -19.16 -5.63 5.33
C ASP A 24 -18.76 -6.86 4.50
N ALA A 25 -19.61 -7.30 3.59
CA ALA A 25 -19.31 -8.41 2.70
C ALA A 25 -18.15 -8.09 1.75
N CYS A 26 -18.11 -6.86 1.21
CA CYS A 26 -17.01 -6.41 0.36
C CYS A 26 -15.68 -6.44 1.14
N ARG A 27 -15.64 -5.81 2.30
CA ARG A 27 -14.46 -5.79 3.19
C ARG A 27 -14.00 -7.21 3.54
N ALA A 28 -14.92 -8.05 4.00
CA ALA A 28 -14.60 -9.42 4.40
C ALA A 28 -14.05 -10.26 3.24
N ASN A 29 -14.61 -10.11 2.04
CA ASN A 29 -14.14 -10.83 0.86
C ASN A 29 -12.77 -10.36 0.37
N ILE A 30 -12.44 -9.08 0.51
CA ILE A 30 -11.10 -8.55 0.26
C ILE A 30 -10.11 -9.18 1.24
N ALA A 31 -10.42 -9.15 2.54
CA ALA A 31 -9.57 -9.71 3.59
C ALA A 31 -9.31 -11.21 3.38
N ASP A 32 -10.37 -12.00 3.10
CA ASP A 32 -10.25 -13.43 2.80
C ASP A 32 -9.38 -13.69 1.56
N GLY A 33 -9.55 -12.88 0.51
CA GLY A 33 -8.75 -12.98 -0.70
C GLY A 33 -7.27 -12.77 -0.43
N HIS A 34 -6.89 -11.73 0.34
CA HIS A 34 -5.51 -11.45 0.72
C HIS A 34 -4.93 -12.54 1.61
N SER A 35 -5.65 -12.98 2.64
CA SER A 35 -5.25 -14.08 3.51
C SER A 35 -4.98 -15.36 2.72
N THR A 36 -5.88 -15.70 1.78
CA THR A 36 -5.73 -16.86 0.91
C THR A 36 -4.50 -16.75 0.02
N ILE A 37 -4.24 -15.57 -0.57
CA ILE A 37 -3.03 -15.32 -1.37
C ILE A 37 -1.78 -15.54 -0.51
N GLY A 38 -1.75 -15.00 0.71
CA GLY A 38 -0.65 -15.20 1.65
C GLY A 38 -0.37 -16.69 1.91
N ALA A 39 -1.41 -17.49 2.17
CA ALA A 39 -1.29 -18.94 2.35
C ALA A 39 -0.78 -19.65 1.07
N MET A 40 -1.26 -19.24 -0.10
CA MET A 40 -0.84 -19.82 -1.39
C MET A 40 0.64 -19.51 -1.71
N LEU A 41 1.17 -18.37 -1.33
CA LEU A 41 2.57 -18.01 -1.53
C LEU A 41 3.55 -18.98 -0.83
N ASN A 42 3.12 -19.62 0.24
CA ASN A 42 3.95 -20.57 1.01
C ASN A 42 4.18 -21.92 0.31
N THR A 43 3.40 -22.26 -0.73
CA THR A 43 3.49 -23.54 -1.41
C THR A 43 3.85 -23.38 -2.90
N SER A 44 4.51 -24.39 -3.49
CA SER A 44 4.83 -24.35 -4.93
C SER A 44 3.57 -24.35 -5.79
N SER A 45 2.62 -25.25 -5.47
CA SER A 45 1.34 -25.34 -6.19
C SER A 45 0.51 -24.08 -6.08
N GLY A 46 0.52 -23.44 -4.90
CA GLY A 46 -0.16 -22.17 -4.66
C GLY A 46 0.44 -21.04 -5.51
N ARG A 47 1.78 -20.93 -5.54
CA ARG A 47 2.46 -19.94 -6.40
C ARG A 47 2.17 -20.16 -7.89
N ASP A 48 2.12 -21.41 -8.35
CA ASP A 48 1.79 -21.73 -9.74
C ASP A 48 0.33 -21.35 -10.06
N ALA A 49 -0.59 -21.61 -9.14
CA ALA A 49 -1.99 -21.20 -9.27
C ALA A 49 -2.14 -19.67 -9.28
N LEU A 50 -1.45 -18.94 -8.38
CA LEU A 50 -1.43 -17.49 -8.38
C LEU A 50 -0.87 -16.93 -9.69
N ALA A 51 0.24 -17.47 -10.19
CA ALA A 51 0.84 -17.03 -11.44
C ALA A 51 -0.16 -17.16 -12.60
N LYS A 52 -0.88 -18.28 -12.67
CA LYS A 52 -1.92 -18.50 -13.68
C LYS A 52 -3.09 -17.51 -13.52
N THR A 53 -3.60 -17.33 -12.30
CA THR A 53 -4.78 -16.50 -12.00
C THR A 53 -4.50 -15.02 -12.26
N PHE A 54 -3.33 -14.54 -11.86
CA PHE A 54 -2.93 -13.14 -11.99
C PHE A 54 -2.09 -12.84 -13.24
N ARG A 55 -1.91 -13.81 -14.14
CA ARG A 55 -1.13 -13.68 -15.38
C ARG A 55 0.31 -13.22 -15.14
N LEU A 56 0.94 -13.77 -14.11
CA LEU A 56 2.35 -13.52 -13.76
C LEU A 56 3.26 -14.43 -14.60
N PRO A 57 4.57 -14.12 -14.70
CA PRO A 57 5.51 -14.90 -15.52
C PRO A 57 5.56 -16.39 -15.15
N SER A 58 5.62 -16.74 -13.85
CA SER A 58 5.59 -18.13 -13.36
C SER A 58 5.44 -18.19 -11.84
N GLY A 59 5.08 -19.34 -11.27
CA GLY A 59 5.14 -19.56 -9.83
C GLY A 59 6.56 -19.51 -9.26
N ARG A 60 7.58 -19.82 -10.09
CA ARG A 60 8.98 -19.67 -9.69
C ARG A 60 9.37 -18.22 -9.48
N TRP A 61 8.83 -17.30 -10.26
CA TRP A 61 9.01 -15.85 -10.08
C TRP A 61 8.57 -15.38 -8.69
N LEU A 62 7.47 -15.96 -8.16
CA LEU A 62 6.98 -15.67 -6.81
C LEU A 62 7.80 -16.31 -5.67
N LYS A 63 8.95 -16.93 -5.93
CA LYS A 63 9.87 -17.37 -4.86
C LYS A 63 10.69 -16.22 -4.28
N SER A 64 10.96 -15.20 -5.07
CA SER A 64 11.68 -14.01 -4.64
C SER A 64 10.79 -13.14 -3.74
N ARG A 65 11.29 -12.73 -2.57
CA ARG A 65 10.58 -11.78 -1.70
C ARG A 65 10.32 -10.44 -2.40
N ALA A 66 11.27 -9.95 -3.18
CA ALA A 66 11.10 -8.72 -3.96
C ALA A 66 9.93 -8.85 -4.94
N ASN A 67 9.81 -10.00 -5.62
CA ASN A 67 8.70 -10.26 -6.53
C ASN A 67 7.36 -10.43 -5.80
N GLN A 68 7.36 -11.03 -4.60
CA GLN A 68 6.16 -11.09 -3.75
C GLN A 68 5.72 -9.69 -3.31
N ARG A 69 6.66 -8.82 -2.88
CA ARG A 69 6.39 -7.42 -2.55
C ARG A 69 5.85 -6.66 -3.76
N GLY A 70 6.47 -6.79 -4.93
CA GLY A 70 5.98 -6.19 -6.16
C GLY A 70 4.58 -6.67 -6.55
N PHE A 71 4.32 -7.96 -6.41
CA PHE A 71 2.98 -8.54 -6.63
C PHE A 71 1.96 -8.00 -5.63
N ALA A 72 2.28 -7.94 -4.34
CA ALA A 72 1.40 -7.40 -3.32
C ALA A 72 1.17 -5.89 -3.52
N GLY A 73 2.24 -5.09 -3.57
CA GLY A 73 2.14 -3.63 -3.62
C GLY A 73 1.55 -3.08 -4.92
N PHE A 74 1.98 -3.60 -6.08
CA PHE A 74 1.52 -3.10 -7.39
C PHE A 74 0.47 -3.99 -8.05
N GLY A 75 0.25 -5.19 -7.53
CA GLY A 75 -0.61 -6.18 -8.15
C GLY A 75 -1.96 -6.35 -7.48
N VAL A 76 -1.98 -6.54 -6.18
CA VAL A 76 -3.18 -6.96 -5.45
C VAL A 76 -3.64 -5.91 -4.45
N ALA A 77 -2.70 -5.24 -3.75
CA ALA A 77 -3.01 -4.29 -2.69
C ALA A 77 -3.21 -2.85 -3.20
N ASN A 78 -2.91 -2.56 -4.46
CA ASN A 78 -3.06 -1.21 -5.01
C ASN A 78 -4.52 -0.92 -5.40
N PHE A 79 -5.41 -1.01 -4.43
CA PHE A 79 -6.77 -0.48 -4.53
C PHE A 79 -6.76 1.04 -4.31
N PRO A 80 -7.88 1.77 -4.51
CA PRO A 80 -7.98 3.20 -4.26
C PRO A 80 -7.83 3.51 -2.77
N ALA A 81 -6.60 3.37 -2.25
CA ALA A 81 -6.29 3.58 -0.86
C ALA A 81 -6.28 5.07 -0.47
N GLN A 82 -6.05 5.96 -1.42
CA GLN A 82 -5.88 7.40 -1.16
C GLN A 82 -7.01 8.27 -1.69
N SER A 83 -7.90 7.73 -2.52
CA SER A 83 -9.05 8.46 -3.04
C SER A 83 -10.13 7.52 -3.52
N ASN A 84 -11.38 7.95 -3.39
CA ASN A 84 -12.53 7.33 -4.02
C ASN A 84 -13.13 8.34 -5.00
N ASP A 85 -12.98 8.11 -6.30
CA ASP A 85 -13.57 8.96 -7.35
C ASP A 85 -14.86 8.33 -7.87
N PRO A 86 -16.05 8.83 -7.47
CA PRO A 86 -17.33 8.33 -7.95
C PRO A 86 -17.53 8.46 -9.46
N ALA A 87 -16.84 9.39 -10.11
CA ALA A 87 -16.89 9.59 -11.55
C ALA A 87 -15.98 8.63 -12.32
N CYS A 88 -15.06 7.96 -11.63
CA CYS A 88 -14.16 7.02 -12.25
C CYS A 88 -14.86 5.76 -12.72
N THR A 89 -14.65 5.40 -13.98
CA THR A 89 -15.23 4.21 -14.60
C THR A 89 -14.35 2.97 -14.52
N ALA A 90 -13.05 3.15 -14.18
CA ALA A 90 -12.15 2.02 -13.99
C ALA A 90 -12.42 1.35 -12.62
N PRO A 91 -12.33 0.01 -12.54
CA PRO A 91 -12.70 -0.67 -11.30
C PRO A 91 -11.85 -0.29 -10.09
N LEU A 92 -10.58 0.09 -10.26
CA LEU A 92 -9.66 0.31 -9.14
C LEU A 92 -9.64 1.73 -8.56
N CYS A 93 -10.42 2.67 -9.06
CA CYS A 93 -10.47 4.05 -8.57
C CYS A 93 -11.81 4.41 -7.90
N ASN A 94 -12.65 3.42 -7.64
CA ASN A 94 -13.99 3.63 -7.11
C ASN A 94 -14.38 2.43 -6.23
N ILE A 95 -14.64 2.69 -4.96
CA ILE A 95 -14.97 1.66 -3.96
C ILE A 95 -16.24 0.90 -4.36
N ALA A 96 -17.29 1.59 -4.85
CA ALA A 96 -18.50 0.93 -5.29
C ALA A 96 -18.23 -0.10 -6.41
N LYS A 97 -17.36 0.23 -7.36
CA LYS A 97 -16.96 -0.67 -8.46
C LYS A 97 -16.13 -1.87 -7.97
N ILE A 98 -15.25 -1.66 -7.02
CA ILE A 98 -14.53 -2.75 -6.37
C ILE A 98 -15.51 -3.68 -5.67
N CYS A 99 -16.45 -3.12 -4.91
CA CYS A 99 -17.42 -3.89 -4.14
C CYS A 99 -18.46 -4.59 -5.02
N GLU A 100 -18.82 -4.04 -6.18
CA GLU A 100 -19.61 -4.76 -7.20
C GLU A 100 -18.95 -6.10 -7.59
N VAL A 101 -17.62 -6.13 -7.71
CA VAL A 101 -16.88 -7.35 -8.04
C VAL A 101 -16.67 -8.23 -6.80
N MET A 102 -16.24 -7.64 -5.67
CA MET A 102 -15.86 -8.41 -4.49
C MET A 102 -17.07 -9.02 -3.77
N ALA A 103 -18.24 -8.38 -3.80
CA ALA A 103 -19.49 -8.87 -3.21
C ALA A 103 -20.44 -9.51 -4.23
N ALA A 104 -19.99 -9.80 -5.46
CA ALA A 104 -20.82 -10.40 -6.48
C ALA A 104 -21.35 -11.79 -6.06
N ASN A 105 -22.61 -12.07 -6.36
CA ASN A 105 -23.20 -13.38 -6.11
C ASN A 105 -22.91 -14.31 -7.30
N ASP A 106 -21.68 -14.78 -7.41
CA ASP A 106 -21.22 -15.73 -8.43
C ASP A 106 -20.39 -16.85 -7.81
N THR A 107 -19.86 -17.74 -8.63
CA THR A 107 -19.09 -18.92 -8.18
C THR A 107 -17.59 -18.68 -8.04
N LYS A 108 -17.09 -17.44 -8.27
CA LYS A 108 -15.69 -17.13 -8.16
C LYS A 108 -15.21 -17.09 -6.71
N THR A 109 -14.01 -17.56 -6.49
CA THR A 109 -13.30 -17.37 -5.23
C THR A 109 -12.89 -15.90 -5.05
N ASN A 110 -12.62 -15.48 -3.82
CA ASN A 110 -12.19 -14.11 -3.55
C ASN A 110 -10.83 -13.79 -4.21
N VAL A 111 -9.93 -14.78 -4.35
CA VAL A 111 -8.68 -14.64 -5.12
C VAL A 111 -8.95 -14.37 -6.60
N GLU A 112 -9.93 -15.06 -7.21
CA GLU A 112 -10.31 -14.83 -8.61
C GLU A 112 -10.95 -13.46 -8.79
N ARG A 113 -11.74 -12.98 -7.84
CA ARG A 113 -12.31 -11.63 -7.85
C ARG A 113 -11.23 -10.56 -7.78
N LEU A 114 -10.25 -10.70 -6.89
CA LEU A 114 -9.08 -9.83 -6.84
C LEU A 114 -8.31 -9.83 -8.17
N ALA A 115 -8.19 -10.99 -8.81
CA ALA A 115 -7.56 -11.07 -10.12
C ALA A 115 -8.38 -10.39 -11.24
N VAL A 116 -9.72 -10.43 -11.17
CA VAL A 116 -10.60 -9.68 -12.09
C VAL A 116 -10.35 -8.19 -11.95
N LEU A 117 -10.31 -7.67 -10.73
CA LEU A 117 -10.02 -6.26 -10.47
C LEU A 117 -8.66 -5.86 -11.03
N ARG A 118 -7.61 -6.62 -10.69
CA ARG A 118 -6.27 -6.35 -11.20
C ARG A 118 -6.18 -6.43 -12.71
N ASN A 119 -6.70 -7.48 -13.33
CA ASN A 119 -6.57 -7.73 -14.76
C ASN A 119 -7.48 -6.83 -15.62
N GLY A 120 -8.55 -6.26 -15.04
CA GLY A 120 -9.49 -5.36 -15.72
C GLY A 120 -9.10 -3.88 -15.66
N GLY A 121 -8.15 -3.49 -14.81
CA GLY A 121 -7.70 -2.10 -14.67
C GLY A 121 -6.66 -1.70 -15.72
N ALA A 122 -6.65 -0.42 -16.10
CA ALA A 122 -5.61 0.16 -17.00
C ALA A 122 -4.19 0.01 -16.42
N GLY A 123 -4.07 -0.06 -15.08
CA GLY A 123 -2.81 -0.34 -14.37
C GLY A 123 -2.26 -1.76 -14.57
N ALA A 124 -3.10 -2.72 -14.96
CA ALA A 124 -2.68 -4.10 -15.19
C ALA A 124 -1.64 -4.22 -16.32
N ARG A 125 -1.79 -3.40 -17.38
CA ARG A 125 -0.80 -3.37 -18.48
C ARG A 125 0.52 -2.74 -18.05
N ALA A 126 0.46 -1.69 -17.24
CA ALA A 126 1.65 -1.04 -16.71
C ALA A 126 2.37 -1.93 -15.66
N ALA A 127 1.62 -2.63 -14.80
CA ALA A 127 2.18 -3.57 -13.83
C ALA A 127 2.78 -4.81 -14.52
N ALA A 128 2.15 -5.32 -15.58
CA ALA A 128 2.69 -6.41 -16.38
C ALA A 128 3.96 -5.98 -17.15
N ALA A 129 4.00 -4.76 -17.70
CA ALA A 129 5.18 -4.21 -18.34
C ALA A 129 6.33 -4.03 -17.32
N ARG A 130 6.07 -3.48 -16.15
CA ARG A 130 7.07 -3.33 -15.07
C ARG A 130 7.55 -4.68 -14.52
N ALA A 131 6.66 -5.68 -14.41
CA ALA A 131 7.07 -7.03 -14.03
C ALA A 131 7.93 -7.71 -15.11
N ALA A 132 7.67 -7.43 -16.38
CA ALA A 132 8.50 -7.89 -17.49
C ALA A 132 9.86 -7.16 -17.53
N GLU A 133 9.88 -5.88 -17.25
CA GLU A 133 11.12 -5.10 -17.09
C GLU A 133 11.94 -5.56 -15.88
N ALA A 134 11.31 -5.84 -14.74
CA ALA A 134 11.97 -6.37 -13.56
C ALA A 134 12.56 -7.77 -13.80
N SER A 135 11.89 -8.64 -14.57
CA SER A 135 12.44 -9.95 -14.93
C SER A 135 13.59 -9.88 -15.95
N ALA A 136 13.61 -8.85 -16.80
CA ALA A 136 14.74 -8.59 -17.70
C ALA A 136 15.97 -8.06 -16.95
N VAL A 137 15.78 -7.39 -15.81
CA VAL A 137 16.86 -6.88 -14.95
C VAL A 137 17.55 -8.00 -14.15
N GLU A 138 16.88 -9.13 -13.88
CA GLU A 138 17.53 -10.27 -13.19
C GLU A 138 18.61 -10.98 -14.07
N GLU A 139 18.59 -10.77 -15.39
CA GLU A 139 19.68 -11.24 -16.30
C GLU A 139 20.77 -10.16 -16.54
N GLU A 140 20.53 -8.93 -16.16
CA GLU A 140 21.51 -7.86 -16.28
C GLU A 140 22.48 -7.89 -15.10
N SER A 141 23.76 -8.10 -15.39
CA SER A 141 24.82 -8.23 -14.38
C SER A 141 24.80 -7.07 -13.37
N ALA A 142 25.23 -7.33 -12.12
CA ALA A 142 25.42 -6.33 -11.07
C ALA A 142 26.21 -5.09 -11.49
N ALA A 143 26.98 -5.16 -12.60
CA ALA A 143 27.68 -4.06 -13.24
C ALA A 143 26.74 -3.05 -13.95
N ALA A 144 25.62 -3.51 -14.50
CA ALA A 144 24.64 -2.61 -15.14
C ALA A 144 23.77 -1.89 -14.11
N ALA A 145 23.50 -2.51 -12.95
CA ALA A 145 22.81 -1.85 -11.83
C ALA A 145 23.65 -0.71 -11.23
N ALA A 146 24.96 -0.86 -11.22
CA ALA A 146 25.91 0.17 -10.75
C ALA A 146 26.10 1.32 -11.76
N ALA A 147 25.70 1.15 -13.02
CA ALA A 147 25.83 2.17 -14.08
C ALA A 147 24.59 3.06 -14.22
N ARG A 148 23.49 2.80 -13.49
CA ARG A 148 22.34 3.70 -13.48
C ARG A 148 22.70 4.97 -12.73
N SER A 149 22.64 6.09 -13.46
CA SER A 149 22.87 7.41 -12.88
C SER A 149 21.90 7.64 -11.72
N PRO A 150 22.35 8.17 -10.58
CA PRO A 150 21.49 8.51 -9.44
C PRO A 150 20.40 9.54 -9.76
N HIS A 151 20.34 10.05 -10.98
CA HIS A 151 19.43 11.11 -11.43
C HIS A 151 18.23 10.66 -12.24
N GLU A 152 18.08 9.36 -12.56
CA GLU A 152 16.88 8.87 -13.26
C GLU A 152 15.77 8.58 -12.29
N THR A 153 14.89 9.58 -12.10
CA THR A 153 13.71 9.60 -11.24
C THR A 153 14.01 9.49 -9.74
N LEU A 154 14.48 10.59 -9.16
CA LEU A 154 14.50 10.76 -7.71
C LEU A 154 13.05 10.59 -7.20
N ASP A 155 12.79 9.51 -6.49
CA ASP A 155 11.58 9.36 -5.69
C ASP A 155 11.71 10.28 -4.46
N TYR A 156 11.36 11.55 -4.65
CA TYR A 156 11.46 12.56 -3.60
C TYR A 156 10.61 12.20 -2.39
N TRP A 157 9.44 11.58 -2.61
CA TRP A 157 8.60 11.13 -1.51
C TRP A 157 9.29 10.02 -0.71
N GLY A 158 9.78 8.99 -1.38
CA GLY A 158 10.54 7.93 -0.73
C GLY A 158 11.74 8.46 0.06
N TYR A 159 12.50 9.41 -0.50
CA TYR A 159 13.57 10.07 0.22
C TYR A 159 13.08 10.78 1.49
N GLN A 160 11.99 11.55 1.40
CA GLN A 160 11.41 12.25 2.54
C GLN A 160 10.89 11.30 3.63
N THR A 161 10.34 10.14 3.25
CA THR A 161 9.94 9.14 4.26
C THR A 161 11.13 8.65 5.08
N CYS A 162 12.31 8.53 4.47
CA CYS A 162 13.54 8.11 5.15
C CYS A 162 14.20 9.22 5.99
N THR A 163 14.03 10.49 5.60
CA THR A 163 14.78 11.61 6.19
C THR A 163 13.93 12.53 7.06
N GLU A 164 12.59 12.43 6.97
CA GLU A 164 11.70 13.38 7.63
C GLU A 164 10.50 12.72 8.30
N PHE A 165 9.63 12.05 7.53
CA PHE A 165 8.27 11.72 8.00
C PHE A 165 8.10 10.30 8.53
N GLY A 166 8.85 9.33 8.04
CA GLY A 166 8.48 7.93 8.17
C GLY A 166 7.29 7.62 7.27
N PHE A 167 6.11 7.43 7.84
CA PHE A 167 4.86 7.13 7.13
C PHE A 167 4.90 5.82 6.34
N TYR A 168 5.54 4.80 6.92
CA TYR A 168 5.60 3.47 6.33
C TYR A 168 4.29 2.71 6.58
N GLN A 169 3.79 2.08 5.54
CA GLN A 169 2.56 1.30 5.59
C GLN A 169 2.85 -0.07 6.16
N THR A 170 2.48 -0.28 7.41
CA THR A 170 2.68 -1.54 8.15
C THR A 170 1.38 -2.26 8.40
N CYS A 171 1.46 -3.56 8.70
CA CYS A 171 0.37 -4.37 9.22
C CYS A 171 0.88 -5.05 10.47
N GLU A 172 0.60 -4.49 11.61
CA GLU A 172 1.09 -5.00 12.88
C GLU A 172 0.20 -6.14 13.40
N ASP A 173 0.79 -7.05 14.17
CA ASP A 173 0.07 -8.16 14.76
C ASP A 173 -1.05 -7.66 15.70
N GLY A 174 -2.23 -8.26 15.59
CA GLY A 174 -3.37 -7.93 16.44
C GLY A 174 -4.18 -6.71 16.00
N THR A 175 -3.95 -6.21 14.79
CA THR A 175 -4.67 -5.08 14.20
C THR A 175 -5.79 -5.53 13.26
N GLU A 176 -6.67 -4.61 12.85
CA GLU A 176 -7.72 -4.86 11.86
C GLU A 176 -7.21 -4.88 10.40
N CYS A 177 -5.89 -4.72 10.21
CA CYS A 177 -5.28 -4.81 8.90
C CYS A 177 -5.54 -6.17 8.25
N PHE A 178 -6.10 -6.19 7.04
CA PHE A 178 -6.40 -7.41 6.31
C PHE A 178 -5.27 -7.90 5.40
N TYR A 179 -4.15 -7.19 5.37
CA TYR A 179 -2.93 -7.63 4.69
C TYR A 179 -2.12 -8.60 5.56
N THR A 180 -1.02 -9.12 5.04
CA THR A 180 -0.14 -9.98 5.82
C THR A 180 0.43 -9.23 7.02
N GLN A 181 0.11 -9.70 8.22
CA GLN A 181 0.59 -9.11 9.49
C GLN A 181 2.03 -9.53 9.79
N GLY A 182 2.67 -8.84 10.75
CA GLY A 182 4.01 -9.14 11.23
C GLY A 182 5.13 -8.53 10.38
N LEU A 183 4.84 -7.49 9.59
CA LEU A 183 5.89 -6.70 8.92
C LEU A 183 6.41 -5.65 9.89
N ASP A 184 7.66 -5.81 10.33
CA ASP A 184 8.33 -4.80 11.16
C ASP A 184 8.72 -3.59 10.30
N LEU A 185 8.48 -2.41 10.86
CA LEU A 185 8.67 -1.12 10.22
C LEU A 185 10.09 -0.85 9.74
N LEU A 186 11.07 -1.25 10.53
CA LEU A 186 12.46 -0.89 10.27
C LEU A 186 13.18 -1.95 9.47
N GLU A 187 12.99 -3.23 9.77
CA GLU A 187 13.68 -4.32 9.08
C GLU A 187 13.30 -4.45 7.60
N ASP A 188 12.03 -4.19 7.24
CA ASP A 188 11.56 -4.31 5.85
C ASP A 188 11.81 -3.06 5.00
N ASN A 189 12.05 -1.89 5.63
CA ASN A 189 12.37 -0.64 4.93
C ASN A 189 13.86 -0.30 4.91
N ASP A 190 14.68 -1.08 5.59
CA ASP A 190 16.13 -0.94 5.61
C ASP A 190 16.72 -0.88 4.19
N ASP A 191 16.35 -1.85 3.34
CA ASP A 191 16.84 -1.91 1.96
C ASP A 191 16.42 -0.69 1.13
N PHE A 192 15.23 -0.14 1.40
CA PHE A 192 14.70 1.01 0.67
C PHE A 192 15.49 2.29 0.98
N CYS A 193 15.67 2.62 2.26
CA CYS A 193 16.39 3.81 2.67
C CYS A 193 17.91 3.72 2.42
N GLN A 194 18.47 2.52 2.46
CA GLN A 194 19.89 2.27 2.12
C GLN A 194 20.22 2.63 0.67
N ASN A 195 19.24 2.61 -0.26
CA ASN A 195 19.46 3.08 -1.62
C ASN A 195 19.90 4.56 -1.70
N TRP A 196 19.62 5.35 -0.65
CA TRP A 196 20.08 6.73 -0.50
C TRP A 196 21.23 6.87 0.52
N GLY A 197 21.80 5.77 1.00
CA GLY A 197 22.86 5.77 1.99
C GLY A 197 22.42 6.15 3.40
N ILE A 198 21.11 6.04 3.69
CA ILE A 198 20.53 6.34 5.00
C ILE A 198 20.51 5.04 5.80
N ALA A 199 21.17 5.04 6.95
CA ALA A 199 21.20 3.87 7.83
C ALA A 199 19.86 3.75 8.60
N PRO A 200 19.40 2.53 8.90
CA PRO A 200 18.17 2.29 9.68
C PRO A 200 18.13 3.05 11.00
N THR A 201 19.27 3.13 11.67
CA THR A 201 19.43 3.87 12.94
C THR A 201 19.16 5.37 12.80
N ASP A 202 19.33 5.92 11.61
CA ASP A 202 19.19 7.36 11.36
C ASP A 202 17.74 7.73 11.02
N ILE A 203 16.93 6.77 10.57
CA ILE A 203 15.51 7.00 10.19
C ILE A 203 14.71 7.52 11.38
N GLN A 204 14.77 6.83 12.53
CA GLN A 204 14.01 7.24 13.71
C GLN A 204 14.46 8.59 14.24
N ALA A 205 15.78 8.86 14.22
CA ALA A 205 16.32 10.16 14.63
C ALA A 205 15.82 11.30 13.71
N SER A 206 15.72 11.06 12.42
CA SER A 206 15.18 12.02 11.44
C SER A 206 13.69 12.31 11.66
N ILE A 207 12.89 11.27 11.91
CA ILE A 207 11.47 11.39 12.26
C ILE A 207 11.29 12.20 13.55
N ASP A 208 12.08 11.89 14.58
CA ASP A 208 12.02 12.59 15.87
C ASP A 208 12.39 14.07 15.73
N ALA A 209 13.43 14.38 14.93
CA ALA A 209 13.84 15.75 14.64
C ALA A 209 12.75 16.54 13.91
N THR A 210 12.09 15.93 12.91
CA THR A 210 10.97 16.53 12.18
C THR A 210 9.79 16.79 13.10
N ASN A 211 9.41 15.80 13.91
CA ASN A 211 8.32 15.92 14.88
C ASN A 211 8.60 17.00 15.93
N GLN A 212 9.85 17.11 16.38
CA GLN A 212 10.24 18.16 17.33
C GLN A 212 10.18 19.55 16.67
N TYR A 213 10.61 19.67 15.42
CA TYR A 213 10.65 20.96 14.72
C TYR A 213 9.25 21.50 14.41
N TYR A 214 8.36 20.65 13.88
CA TYR A 214 7.01 21.05 13.47
C TYR A 214 5.95 20.90 14.58
N GLY A 215 6.26 20.21 15.66
CA GLY A 215 5.35 20.01 16.80
C GLY A 215 4.43 18.79 16.65
N ALA A 216 4.60 17.97 15.62
CA ALA A 216 3.77 16.78 15.34
C ALA A 216 2.26 17.09 15.46
N GLY A 217 1.51 16.33 16.30
CA GLY A 217 0.09 16.56 16.55
C GLY A 217 -0.24 17.79 17.41
N ARG A 218 0.75 18.58 17.84
CA ARG A 218 0.58 19.79 18.66
C ARG A 218 1.46 20.94 18.16
N PRO A 219 1.23 21.42 16.95
CA PRO A 219 2.06 22.48 16.37
C PRO A 219 1.91 23.77 17.17
N ASN A 220 3.04 24.44 17.41
CA ASN A 220 3.07 25.77 18.00
C ASN A 220 2.83 26.83 16.90
N ALA A 221 1.60 26.89 16.41
CA ALA A 221 1.20 27.73 15.29
C ALA A 221 -0.23 28.25 15.48
N THR A 222 -0.69 29.14 14.60
CA THR A 222 -2.06 29.65 14.57
C THR A 222 -2.53 29.75 13.13
N ARG A 223 -3.85 29.81 12.92
CA ARG A 223 -4.49 30.04 11.61
C ARG A 223 -4.20 28.93 10.60
N ILE A 224 -4.15 27.69 11.06
CA ILE A 224 -4.07 26.49 10.22
C ILE A 224 -5.41 25.78 10.32
N LEU A 225 -6.00 25.44 9.18
CA LEU A 225 -7.16 24.56 9.07
C LEU A 225 -6.67 23.16 8.67
N TYR A 226 -7.14 22.14 9.36
CA TYR A 226 -6.85 20.74 9.06
C TYR A 226 -8.09 20.08 8.40
N PRO A 227 -8.21 20.09 7.07
CA PRO A 227 -9.26 19.36 6.39
C PRO A 227 -8.89 17.86 6.33
N ASN A 228 -9.85 17.00 6.68
CA ASN A 228 -9.68 15.57 6.65
C ASN A 228 -10.83 14.94 5.88
N GLY A 229 -10.54 13.92 5.06
CA GLY A 229 -11.55 13.17 4.31
C GLY A 229 -11.85 11.84 4.98
N ASP A 230 -13.12 11.47 5.08
CA ASP A 230 -13.56 10.23 5.74
C ASP A 230 -12.99 8.95 5.12
N VAL A 231 -12.67 8.98 3.83
CA VAL A 231 -12.11 7.84 3.07
C VAL A 231 -10.64 8.03 2.70
N ASP A 232 -10.02 9.11 3.17
CA ASP A 232 -8.59 9.34 3.00
C ASP A 232 -7.83 8.57 4.08
N PRO A 233 -7.10 7.50 3.73
CA PRO A 233 -6.38 6.71 4.73
C PRO A 233 -5.25 7.49 5.41
N TRP A 234 -4.81 8.61 4.82
CA TRP A 234 -3.81 9.48 5.40
C TRP A 234 -4.37 10.37 6.52
N HIS A 235 -5.71 10.45 6.69
CA HIS A 235 -6.30 11.27 7.74
C HIS A 235 -5.84 10.83 9.13
N GLY A 236 -5.60 9.53 9.35
CA GLY A 236 -5.05 9.01 10.62
C GLY A 236 -3.71 9.61 11.01
N LEU A 237 -2.92 10.10 10.04
CA LEU A 237 -1.65 10.80 10.26
C LEU A 237 -1.83 12.32 10.41
N SER A 238 -3.03 12.83 10.24
CA SER A 238 -3.37 14.23 10.36
C SER A 238 -3.80 14.59 11.79
N ILE A 239 -4.11 15.87 12.01
CA ILE A 239 -4.67 16.32 13.26
C ILE A 239 -6.19 16.19 13.18
N LEU A 240 -6.75 15.22 13.91
CA LEU A 240 -8.18 14.90 13.91
C LEU A 240 -8.96 15.62 15.03
N THR A 241 -8.25 16.14 16.03
CA THR A 241 -8.85 16.90 17.13
C THR A 241 -8.18 18.26 17.21
N ALA A 242 -8.98 19.31 17.14
CA ALA A 242 -8.49 20.68 17.19
C ALA A 242 -7.58 20.91 18.42
N PRO A 243 -6.28 21.20 18.24
CA PRO A 243 -5.37 21.46 19.36
C PRO A 243 -5.73 22.74 20.12
N SER A 244 -6.34 23.69 19.43
CA SER A 244 -6.87 24.94 20.00
C SER A 244 -7.98 25.51 19.10
N PRO A 245 -8.76 26.49 19.56
CA PRO A 245 -9.76 27.19 18.75
C PRO A 245 -9.18 27.90 17.51
N GLU A 246 -7.89 28.19 17.51
CA GLU A 246 -7.18 28.86 16.41
C GLU A 246 -6.64 27.87 15.37
N LEU A 247 -6.79 26.59 15.64
CA LEU A 247 -6.35 25.46 14.80
C LEU A 247 -7.53 24.49 14.56
N PRO A 248 -8.56 24.92 13.82
CA PRO A 248 -9.76 24.11 13.62
C PRO A 248 -9.49 22.89 12.74
N VAL A 249 -10.24 21.82 13.01
CA VAL A 249 -10.31 20.59 12.21
C VAL A 249 -11.66 20.56 11.50
N MET A 250 -11.69 20.05 10.26
CA MET A 250 -12.90 19.95 9.44
C MET A 250 -12.96 18.56 8.79
#